data_60584dacfbf11b1d3bd0acb710e47619
#
_entry.id   60584dacfbf11b1d3bd0acb710e47619
#
_cell.length_a   1.000
_cell.length_b   1.000
_cell.length_c   1.000
_cell.angle_alpha   90.00
_cell.angle_beta   90.00
_cell.angle_gamma   90.00
#
_symmetry.space_group_name_H-M   'P 1'
#
loop_
_entity.id
_entity.type
_entity.pdbx_description
1 polymer ?
#
loop_
_entity_poly.entity_id
_entity_poly.type
_entity_poly.pdbx_seq_one_letter_code
_entity_poly.pdbx_strand_id
1 'polypeptide(L)'
;MKWFLVAFIVYAENNQMDMKLNTALKFNNLERCEVYVKEFKPILEQGLRRSYPEMKEISLLCVSGEEAAKLREKMLKRGNKKGS
;
A
#
# COMPACT_ATOMS: atom_id res chain seq x y z
N MET A 1 6.57 -2.74 18.62
CA MET A 1 6.16 -3.19 17.27
C MET A 1 5.89 -1.99 16.39
N LYS A 2 6.38 -2.00 15.17
CA LYS A 2 6.19 -0.89 14.25
C LYS A 2 5.05 -1.16 13.29
N TRP A 3 4.36 -0.09 12.90
CA TRP A 3 3.28 -0.14 11.93
C TRP A 3 3.66 0.64 10.69
N PHE A 4 3.22 0.17 9.55
CA PHE A 4 3.56 0.76 8.27
C PHE A 4 2.32 1.07 7.46
N LEU A 5 2.43 2.07 6.60
CA LEU A 5 1.36 2.43 5.69
C LEU A 5 1.58 1.72 4.35
N VAL A 6 0.56 1.02 3.90
CA VAL A 6 0.59 0.30 2.63
C VAL A 6 -0.50 0.86 1.72
N ALA A 7 -0.14 1.11 0.48
CA ALA A 7 -1.09 1.55 -0.54
C ALA A 7 -1.29 0.43 -1.55
N PHE A 8 -2.55 0.06 -1.77
CA PHE A 8 -2.92 -0.90 -2.81
C PHE A 8 -3.54 -0.13 -3.97
N ILE A 9 -2.98 -0.33 -5.15
CA ILE A 9 -3.41 0.36 -6.35
C ILE A 9 -3.96 -0.67 -7.34
N VAL A 10 -5.17 -0.44 -7.80
CA VAL A 10 -5.79 -1.29 -8.84
C VAL A 10 -5.81 -0.48 -10.13
N TYR A 11 -5.26 -1.05 -11.18
CA TYR A 11 -5.19 -0.40 -12.48
C TYR A 11 -6.43 -0.73 -13.32
N ALA A 12 -6.94 0.28 -14.03
CA ALA A 12 -8.15 0.13 -14.82
C ALA A 12 -7.97 -0.80 -16.02
N GLU A 13 -6.78 -0.79 -16.60
CA GLU A 13 -6.53 -1.46 -17.86
C GLU A 13 -6.66 -2.98 -17.79
N ASN A 14 -6.18 -3.59 -16.73
CA ASN A 14 -6.16 -5.05 -16.63
C ASN A 14 -6.54 -5.56 -15.24
N ASN A 15 -7.09 -4.69 -14.41
CA ASN A 15 -7.45 -5.03 -13.03
C ASN A 15 -6.29 -5.57 -12.20
N GLN A 16 -5.08 -5.28 -12.60
CA GLN A 16 -3.92 -5.67 -11.81
C GLN A 16 -3.82 -4.82 -10.57
N MET A 17 -3.38 -5.44 -9.48
CA MET A 17 -3.18 -4.75 -8.21
C MET A 17 -1.69 -4.64 -7.91
N ASP A 18 -1.27 -3.46 -7.51
CA ASP A 18 0.09 -3.22 -7.08
C ASP A 18 0.08 -2.76 -5.63
N MET A 19 1.12 -3.11 -4.91
CA MET A 19 1.26 -2.74 -3.51
C MET A 19 2.47 -1.84 -3.34
N LYS A 20 2.26 -0.69 -2.74
CA LYS A 20 3.34 0.24 -2.43
C LYS A 20 3.49 0.32 -0.92
N LEU A 21 4.63 -0.11 -0.43
CA LEU A 21 4.95 -0.06 0.99
C LEU A 21 5.94 1.06 1.25
N ASN A 22 5.56 1.98 2.12
CA ASN A 22 6.43 3.08 2.50
C ASN A 22 7.11 2.74 3.84
N THR A 23 8.34 2.26 3.77
CA THR A 23 9.09 1.90 4.96
C THR A 23 9.67 3.11 5.71
N ALA A 24 9.65 4.28 5.09
CA ALA A 24 10.10 5.50 5.73
C ALA A 24 9.09 6.01 6.75
N LEU A 25 7.80 5.71 6.55
CA LEU A 25 6.75 6.09 7.47
C LEU A 25 6.49 4.96 8.45
N LYS A 26 7.00 5.12 9.66
CA LYS A 26 6.83 4.14 10.72
C LYS A 26 6.03 4.75 11.85
N PHE A 27 5.11 3.98 12.39
CA PHE A 27 4.26 4.42 13.50
C PHE A 27 4.45 3.49 14.69
N ASN A 28 4.40 4.06 15.89
CA ASN A 28 4.61 3.28 17.10
C ASN A 28 3.43 2.41 17.47
N ASN A 29 2.24 2.78 17.01
CA ASN A 29 1.04 1.97 17.23
C ASN A 29 0.06 2.16 16.09
N LEU A 30 -0.94 1.29 16.04
CA LEU A 30 -1.95 1.29 14.99
C LEU A 30 -2.76 2.58 14.96
N GLU A 31 -3.10 3.08 16.13
CA GLU A 31 -3.91 4.29 16.24
C GLU A 31 -3.24 5.47 15.54
N ARG A 32 -1.95 5.64 15.74
CA ARG A 32 -1.20 6.73 15.10
C ARG A 32 -1.20 6.60 13.59
N CYS A 33 -1.06 5.38 13.10
CA CYS A 33 -1.10 5.12 11.67
C CYS A 33 -2.47 5.46 11.09
N GLU A 34 -3.53 5.04 11.77
CA GLU A 34 -4.89 5.30 11.32
C GLU A 34 -5.24 6.79 11.33
N VAL A 35 -4.78 7.52 12.34
CA VAL A 35 -4.98 8.96 12.40
C VAL A 35 -4.27 9.65 11.23
N TYR A 36 -3.06 9.22 10.94
CA TYR A 36 -2.30 9.76 9.82
C TYR A 36 -3.04 9.54 8.50
N VAL A 37 -3.51 8.32 8.29
CA VAL A 37 -4.25 8.00 7.07
C VAL A 37 -5.51 8.84 6.95
N LYS A 38 -6.24 8.98 8.04
CA LYS A 38 -7.49 9.75 8.06
C LYS A 38 -7.25 11.22 7.69
N GLU A 39 -6.18 11.80 8.22
CA GLU A 39 -5.89 13.22 8.00
C GLU A 39 -5.30 13.48 6.60
N PHE A 40 -4.45 12.60 6.13
CA PHE A 40 -3.70 12.84 4.90
C PHE A 40 -4.19 12.02 3.71
N LYS A 41 -5.27 11.28 3.87
CA LYS A 41 -5.80 10.44 2.78
C LYS A 41 -6.01 11.21 1.47
N PRO A 42 -6.67 12.38 1.46
CA PRO A 42 -6.86 13.11 0.21
C PRO A 42 -5.55 13.51 -0.46
N ILE A 43 -4.58 13.93 0.36
CA ILE A 43 -3.28 14.36 -0.16
C ILE A 43 -2.52 13.16 -0.73
N LEU A 44 -2.55 12.03 -0.02
CA LEU A 44 -1.89 10.81 -0.45
C LEU A 44 -2.50 10.28 -1.75
N GLU A 45 -3.82 10.30 -1.83
CA GLU A 45 -4.51 9.87 -3.03
C GLU A 45 -4.18 10.74 -4.24
N GLN A 46 -4.14 12.05 -4.04
CA GLN A 46 -3.78 12.98 -5.12
C GLN A 46 -2.37 12.72 -5.62
N GLY A 47 -1.44 12.52 -4.69
CA GLY A 47 -0.06 12.23 -5.06
C GLY A 47 0.06 10.97 -5.88
N LEU A 48 -0.66 9.92 -5.45
CA LEU A 48 -0.65 8.65 -6.16
C LEU A 48 -1.33 8.75 -7.52
N ARG A 49 -2.42 9.50 -7.62
CA ARG A 49 -3.10 9.69 -8.89
C ARG A 49 -2.23 10.42 -9.92
N ARG A 50 -1.40 11.33 -9.44
CA ARG A 50 -0.46 12.02 -10.32
C ARG A 50 0.64 11.09 -10.82
N SER A 51 1.11 10.21 -9.92
CA SER A 51 2.15 9.25 -10.26
C SER A 51 1.62 8.09 -11.10
N TYR A 52 0.38 7.72 -10.89
CA TYR A 52 -0.25 6.58 -11.56
C TYR A 52 -1.59 6.97 -12.14
N PRO A 53 -1.61 7.70 -13.26
CA PRO A 53 -2.87 8.19 -13.84
C PRO A 53 -3.82 7.12 -14.32
N GLU A 54 -3.33 5.90 -14.53
CA GLU A 54 -4.14 4.77 -14.97
C GLU A 54 -4.80 4.02 -13.82
N MET A 55 -4.62 4.50 -12.63
CA MET A 55 -5.16 3.90 -11.43
C MET A 55 -6.68 4.01 -11.37
N LYS A 56 -7.33 2.87 -11.13
CA LYS A 56 -8.78 2.80 -11.01
C LYS A 56 -9.22 3.01 -9.57
N GLU A 57 -8.57 2.32 -8.64
CA GLU A 57 -8.88 2.39 -7.22
C GLU A 57 -7.61 2.43 -6.42
N ILE A 58 -7.72 3.00 -5.23
CA ILE A 58 -6.63 3.01 -4.27
C ILE A 58 -7.19 2.72 -2.89
N SER A 59 -6.46 1.93 -2.12
CA SER A 59 -6.78 1.63 -0.73
C SER A 59 -5.55 1.85 0.12
N LEU A 60 -5.74 2.53 1.24
CA LEU A 60 -4.67 2.77 2.20
C LEU A 60 -4.94 1.93 3.44
N LEU A 61 -3.92 1.22 3.89
CA LEU A 61 -4.06 0.28 4.99
C LEU A 61 -2.87 0.36 5.93
N CYS A 62 -3.13 0.26 7.22
CA CYS A 62 -2.08 0.20 8.23
C CYS A 62 -1.83 -1.25 8.59
N VAL A 63 -0.57 -1.68 8.51
CA VAL A 63 -0.20 -3.06 8.79
C VAL A 63 0.99 -3.09 9.74
N SER A 64 1.08 -4.16 10.53
CA SER A 64 2.24 -4.40 11.39
C SER A 64 3.42 -4.82 10.53
N GLY A 65 4.61 -4.81 11.14
CA GLY A 65 5.80 -5.27 10.42
C GLY A 65 5.68 -6.69 9.93
N GLU A 66 5.08 -7.57 10.73
CA GLU A 66 4.86 -8.95 10.33
C GLU A 66 3.91 -9.08 9.16
N GLU A 67 2.81 -8.34 9.21
CA GLU A 67 1.84 -8.35 8.13
C GLU A 67 2.41 -7.77 6.85
N ALA A 68 3.19 -6.71 6.97
CA ALA A 68 3.86 -6.11 5.82
C ALA A 68 4.78 -7.11 5.14
N ALA A 69 5.55 -7.86 5.93
CA ALA A 69 6.45 -8.88 5.40
C ALA A 69 5.68 -9.98 4.68
N LYS A 70 4.57 -10.42 5.26
CA LYS A 70 3.73 -11.46 4.66
C LYS A 70 3.11 -11.00 3.35
N LEU A 71 2.63 -9.77 3.30
CA LEU A 71 2.04 -9.22 2.09
C LEU A 71 3.08 -9.10 0.98
N ARG A 72 4.27 -8.62 1.36
CA ARG A 72 5.36 -8.50 0.40
C ARG A 72 5.73 -9.84 -0.19
N GLU A 73 5.81 -10.85 0.67
CA GLU A 73 6.13 -12.20 0.24
C GLU A 73 5.08 -12.75 -0.71
N LYS A 74 3.81 -12.53 -0.41
CA LYS A 74 2.71 -12.94 -1.29
C LYS A 74 2.82 -12.31 -2.66
N MET A 75 3.12 -11.03 -2.71
CA MET A 75 3.24 -10.33 -3.99
C MET A 75 4.41 -10.85 -4.79
N LEU A 76 5.52 -11.13 -4.13
CA LEU A 76 6.70 -11.69 -4.81
C LEU A 76 6.41 -13.09 -5.36
N LYS A 77 5.71 -13.92 -4.60
CA LYS A 77 5.34 -15.26 -5.04
C LYS A 77 4.43 -15.21 -6.27
N ARG A 78 3.49 -14.27 -6.28
CA ARG A 78 2.61 -14.11 -7.43
C ARG A 78 3.40 -13.70 -8.67
N GLY A 79 4.36 -12.81 -8.48
CA GLY A 79 5.24 -12.39 -9.57
C GLY A 79 6.07 -13.55 -10.10
N ASN A 80 6.65 -14.34 -9.22
CA ASN A 80 7.45 -15.50 -9.61
C ASN A 80 6.61 -16.53 -10.35
N LYS A 81 5.45 -16.81 -9.84
CA LYS A 81 4.54 -17.76 -10.46
C LYS A 81 4.15 -17.34 -11.87
N LYS A 82 3.94 -16.05 -12.04
CA LYS A 82 3.62 -15.51 -13.35
C LYS A 82 4.80 -15.58 -14.30
N GLY A 83 6.00 -15.41 -13.77
CA GLY A 83 7.21 -15.44 -14.57
C GLY A 83 7.59 -16.82 -15.05
N SER A 84 7.07 -17.83 -14.44
CA SER A 84 7.32 -19.20 -14.85
C SER A 84 6.21 -19.71 -15.76
#